data_87db1acce42111ee37747f13a9695021
#
_entry.id   87db1acce42111ee37747f13a9695021
#
_cell.length_a   1.000
_cell.length_b   1.000
_cell.length_c   1.000
_cell.angle_alpha   90.00
_cell.angle_beta   90.00
_cell.angle_gamma   90.00
#
_symmetry.space_group_name_H-M   'P 1'
#
loop_
_entity.id
_entity.type
_entity.pdbx_description
1 polymer ?
#
loop_
_entity_poly.entity_id
_entity_poly.type
_entity_poly.pdbx_seq_one_letter_code
_entity_poly.pdbx_strand_id
1 'polypeptide(L)'
;MKTAIVRHILVKDKETAEQLKKKILSGADFNKIAKQYSTCNSDKRGGELGEVKKGQLVPVIDKLVFTAAERVLHGPVKSQFGFHLVEIKFRMDF
;
A
#
# COMPACT_ATOMS: atom_id res chain seq x y z
N MET A 1 8.66 19.06 7.07
CA MET A 1 7.41 18.27 6.94
C MET A 1 7.66 17.07 6.06
N LYS A 2 7.22 15.88 6.49
CA LYS A 2 7.41 14.66 5.73
C LYS A 2 6.14 14.27 5.01
N THR A 3 6.25 14.02 3.72
CA THR A 3 5.17 13.52 2.89
C THR A 3 5.66 12.37 2.03
N ALA A 4 4.74 11.60 1.47
CA ALA A 4 5.08 10.49 0.57
C ALA A 4 3.97 10.30 -0.45
N ILE A 5 4.33 9.82 -1.63
CA ILE A 5 3.37 9.37 -2.63
C ILE A 5 3.30 7.87 -2.52
N VAL A 6 2.10 7.33 -2.25
CA VAL A 6 1.92 5.95 -1.84
C VAL A 6 0.72 5.33 -2.57
N ARG A 7 0.79 4.02 -2.80
CA ARG A 7 -0.37 3.24 -3.22
C ARG A 7 -0.43 1.97 -2.39
N HIS A 8 -1.65 1.44 -2.18
CA HIS A 8 -1.80 0.24 -1.38
C HIS A 8 -2.97 -0.63 -1.83
N ILE A 9 -2.98 -1.87 -1.31
CA ILE A 9 -4.08 -2.81 -1.48
C ILE A 9 -4.42 -3.33 -0.09
N LEU A 10 -5.69 -3.33 0.28
CA LEU A 10 -6.16 -3.86 1.55
C LEU A 10 -7.05 -5.07 1.29
N VAL A 11 -6.72 -6.21 1.90
CA VAL A 11 -7.54 -7.44 1.83
C VAL A 11 -7.73 -8.01 3.23
N LYS A 12 -8.70 -8.92 3.36
CA LYS A 12 -9.09 -9.43 4.68
C LYS A 12 -8.14 -10.48 5.23
N ASP A 13 -7.48 -11.27 4.36
CA ASP A 13 -6.64 -12.36 4.81
C ASP A 13 -5.23 -12.31 4.22
N LYS A 14 -4.30 -12.88 4.99
CA LYS A 14 -2.88 -12.87 4.64
C LYS A 14 -2.60 -13.65 3.36
N GLU A 15 -3.25 -14.79 3.19
CA GLU A 15 -3.03 -15.66 2.03
C GLU A 15 -3.36 -14.93 0.73
N THR A 16 -4.50 -14.25 0.68
CA THR A 16 -4.87 -13.44 -0.47
C THR A 16 -3.84 -12.36 -0.75
N ALA A 17 -3.39 -11.67 0.30
CA ALA A 17 -2.37 -10.63 0.15
C ALA A 17 -1.08 -11.19 -0.44
N GLU A 18 -0.63 -12.35 0.04
CA GLU A 18 0.58 -12.99 -0.48
C GLU A 18 0.44 -13.40 -1.94
N GLN A 19 -0.71 -13.92 -2.33
CA GLN A 19 -0.98 -14.30 -3.72
C GLN A 19 -0.97 -13.07 -4.64
N LEU A 20 -1.59 -11.99 -4.21
CA LEU A 20 -1.62 -10.75 -4.98
C LEU A 20 -0.23 -10.14 -5.11
N LYS A 21 0.56 -10.19 -4.05
CA LYS A 21 1.96 -9.73 -4.09
C LYS A 21 2.75 -10.50 -5.14
N LYS A 22 2.62 -11.82 -5.18
CA LYS A 22 3.30 -12.65 -6.18
C LYS A 22 2.89 -12.27 -7.59
N LYS A 23 1.60 -12.04 -7.82
CA LYS A 23 1.09 -11.63 -9.14
C LYS A 23 1.70 -10.30 -9.58
N ILE A 24 1.73 -9.32 -8.68
CA ILE A 24 2.27 -8.00 -8.97
C ILE A 24 3.78 -8.10 -9.27
N LEU A 25 4.52 -8.85 -8.46
CA LEU A 25 5.95 -9.04 -8.68
C LEU A 25 6.25 -9.78 -9.98
N SER A 26 5.30 -10.55 -10.49
CA SER A 26 5.42 -11.27 -11.76
C SER A 26 4.99 -10.42 -12.97
N GLY A 27 4.61 -9.17 -12.76
CA GLY A 27 4.26 -8.26 -13.83
C GLY A 27 2.80 -7.86 -13.94
N ALA A 28 1.93 -8.31 -13.04
CA ALA A 28 0.53 -7.89 -13.05
C ALA A 28 0.42 -6.40 -12.68
N ASP A 29 -0.59 -5.74 -13.26
CA ASP A 29 -0.81 -4.32 -13.03
C ASP A 29 -1.37 -4.09 -11.63
N PHE A 30 -0.63 -3.36 -10.79
CA PHE A 30 -1.02 -3.02 -9.43
C PHE A 30 -2.40 -2.37 -9.38
N ASN A 31 -2.64 -1.40 -10.24
CA ASN A 31 -3.89 -0.66 -10.23
C ASN A 31 -5.10 -1.53 -10.55
N LYS A 32 -4.96 -2.45 -11.49
CA LYS A 32 -6.02 -3.41 -11.81
C LYS A 32 -6.29 -4.37 -10.65
N ILE A 33 -5.22 -4.88 -10.03
CA ILE A 33 -5.34 -5.77 -8.88
C ILE A 33 -6.03 -5.03 -7.73
N ALA A 34 -5.65 -3.80 -7.45
CA ALA A 34 -6.28 -3.00 -6.40
C ALA A 34 -7.77 -2.79 -6.65
N LYS A 35 -8.15 -2.44 -7.86
CA LYS A 35 -9.56 -2.24 -8.22
C LYS A 35 -10.38 -3.52 -8.06
N GLN A 36 -9.78 -4.67 -8.33
CA GLN A 36 -10.48 -5.95 -8.31
C GLN A 36 -10.59 -6.54 -6.92
N TYR A 37 -9.57 -6.40 -6.08
CA TYR A 37 -9.46 -7.14 -4.83
C TYR A 37 -9.45 -6.27 -3.57
N SER A 38 -9.05 -5.02 -3.65
CA SER A 38 -8.93 -4.19 -2.46
C SER A 38 -10.29 -3.86 -1.84
N THR A 39 -10.37 -3.91 -0.51
CA THR A 39 -11.58 -3.54 0.24
C THR A 39 -11.55 -2.07 0.67
N CYS A 40 -10.49 -1.34 0.32
CA CYS A 40 -10.34 0.07 0.68
C CYS A 40 -11.00 0.97 -0.36
N ASN A 41 -11.48 2.15 0.07
CA ASN A 41 -12.10 3.13 -0.83
C ASN A 41 -11.13 3.64 -1.91
N SER A 42 -9.83 3.51 -1.69
CA SER A 42 -8.83 3.88 -2.71
C SER A 42 -8.83 2.96 -3.92
N ASP A 43 -9.58 1.84 -3.88
CA ASP A 43 -9.67 0.91 -5.00
C ASP A 43 -10.20 1.59 -6.26
N LYS A 44 -11.06 2.58 -6.12
CA LYS A 44 -11.60 3.35 -7.25
C LYS A 44 -10.51 4.07 -8.03
N ARG A 45 -9.38 4.34 -7.39
CA ARG A 45 -8.21 4.98 -8.00
C ARG A 45 -7.07 3.99 -8.22
N GLY A 46 -7.38 2.69 -8.24
CA GLY A 46 -6.36 1.67 -8.40
C GLY A 46 -5.40 1.55 -7.22
N GLY A 47 -5.88 1.88 -6.02
CA GLY A 47 -5.08 1.82 -4.80
C GLY A 47 -4.26 3.06 -4.53
N GLU A 48 -4.30 4.06 -5.40
CA GLU A 48 -3.52 5.28 -5.24
C GLU A 48 -4.04 6.11 -4.08
N LEU A 49 -3.18 6.34 -3.07
CA LEU A 49 -3.49 7.22 -1.96
C LEU A 49 -3.06 8.66 -2.25
N GLY A 50 -2.22 8.85 -3.27
CA GLY A 50 -1.65 10.13 -3.59
C GLY A 50 -0.65 10.58 -2.53
N GLU A 51 -0.56 11.87 -2.29
CA GLU A 51 0.34 12.42 -1.28
C GLU A 51 -0.25 12.23 0.11
N VAL A 52 0.51 11.59 1.00
CA VAL A 52 0.12 11.42 2.40
C VAL A 52 1.14 12.08 3.30
N LYS A 53 0.66 12.64 4.40
CA LYS A 53 1.51 13.29 5.41
C LYS A 53 1.72 12.33 6.57
N LYS A 54 2.86 12.47 7.25
CA LYS A 54 3.13 11.69 8.46
C LYS A 54 2.00 11.90 9.47
N GLY A 55 1.48 10.79 10.00
CA GLY A 55 0.39 10.81 10.98
C GLY A 55 -1.00 10.64 10.40
N GLN A 56 -1.17 10.62 9.07
CA GLN A 56 -2.48 10.45 8.43
C GLN A 56 -2.94 9.00 8.36
N LEU A 57 -2.02 8.07 8.33
CA LEU A 57 -2.32 6.64 8.18
C LEU A 57 -2.30 5.94 9.54
N VAL A 58 -2.83 4.72 9.60
CA VAL A 58 -2.73 3.93 10.83
C VAL A 58 -1.25 3.76 11.21
N PRO A 59 -0.91 3.71 12.52
CA PRO A 59 0.50 3.78 12.94
C PRO A 59 1.44 2.78 12.28
N VAL A 60 1.02 1.53 12.10
CA VAL A 60 1.88 0.52 11.49
C VAL A 60 2.20 0.84 10.03
N ILE A 61 1.23 1.37 9.31
CA ILE A 61 1.42 1.75 7.90
C ILE A 61 2.17 3.07 7.80
N ASP A 62 1.88 4.01 8.68
CA ASP A 62 2.58 5.29 8.74
C ASP A 62 4.08 5.07 8.93
N LYS A 63 4.46 4.24 9.90
CA LYS A 63 5.86 3.92 10.14
C LYS A 63 6.51 3.29 8.91
N LEU A 64 5.82 2.34 8.28
CA LEU A 64 6.32 1.68 7.08
C LEU A 64 6.56 2.69 5.95
N VAL A 65 5.59 3.56 5.70
CA VAL A 65 5.65 4.54 4.61
C VAL A 65 6.82 5.49 4.78
N PHE A 66 7.15 5.87 6.02
CA PHE A 66 8.19 6.85 6.27
C PHE A 66 9.55 6.26 6.67
N THR A 67 9.71 4.93 6.66
CA THR A 67 10.98 4.28 6.99
C THR A 67 11.44 3.23 6.00
N ALA A 68 10.53 2.60 5.25
CA ALA A 68 10.87 1.51 4.36
C ALA A 68 11.40 2.01 3.00
N ALA A 69 11.98 1.12 2.22
CA ALA A 69 12.55 1.47 0.92
C ALA A 69 11.48 1.93 -0.06
N GLU A 70 11.81 2.96 -0.86
CA GLU A 70 10.96 3.43 -1.92
C GLU A 70 10.95 2.46 -3.11
N ARG A 71 9.84 2.44 -3.85
CA ARG A 71 9.67 1.66 -5.08
C ARG A 71 9.83 0.16 -4.91
N VAL A 72 9.53 -0.32 -3.71
CA VAL A 72 9.48 -1.74 -3.37
C VAL A 72 8.09 -2.04 -2.83
N LEU A 73 7.52 -3.17 -3.21
CA LEU A 73 6.22 -3.60 -2.69
C LEU A 73 6.43 -4.27 -1.33
N HIS A 74 5.89 -3.65 -0.30
CA HIS A 74 6.00 -4.12 1.08
C HIS A 74 4.73 -4.83 1.53
N GLY A 75 4.89 -5.79 2.42
CA GLY A 75 3.78 -6.51 3.02
C GLY A 75 3.82 -8.00 2.72
N PRO A 76 2.80 -8.75 3.18
CA PRO A 76 1.59 -8.24 3.85
C PRO A 76 1.86 -7.68 5.24
N VAL A 77 1.28 -6.52 5.53
CA VAL A 77 1.37 -5.88 6.84
C VAL A 77 0.00 -5.90 7.49
N LYS A 78 -0.10 -6.44 8.70
CA LYS A 78 -1.36 -6.52 9.43
C LYS A 78 -1.71 -5.22 10.12
N SER A 79 -2.97 -4.81 10.00
CA SER A 79 -3.55 -3.72 10.79
C SER A 79 -4.92 -4.15 11.30
N GLN A 80 -5.60 -3.27 12.02
CA GLN A 80 -6.95 -3.56 12.49
C GLN A 80 -7.96 -3.74 11.35
N PHE A 81 -7.62 -3.29 10.14
CA PHE A 81 -8.51 -3.38 8.98
C PHE A 81 -8.26 -4.62 8.11
N GLY A 82 -7.15 -5.32 8.31
CA GLY A 82 -6.78 -6.49 7.52
C GLY A 82 -5.30 -6.49 7.16
N PHE A 83 -4.98 -6.91 5.94
CA PHE A 83 -3.60 -7.02 5.48
C PHE A 83 -3.36 -6.07 4.32
N HIS A 84 -2.29 -5.30 4.42
CA HIS A 84 -1.94 -4.28 3.45
C HIS A 84 -0.74 -4.69 2.62
N LEU A 85 -0.81 -4.42 1.31
CA LEU A 85 0.35 -4.36 0.44
C LEU A 85 0.58 -2.88 0.14
N VAL A 86 1.77 -2.38 0.37
CA VAL A 86 2.08 -0.95 0.28
C VAL A 86 3.30 -0.72 -0.60
N GLU A 87 3.18 0.19 -1.55
CA GLU A 87 4.31 0.64 -2.34
C GLU A 87 4.49 2.14 -2.15
N ILE A 88 5.70 2.53 -1.77
CA ILE A 88 6.06 3.93 -1.62
C ILE A 88 6.70 4.37 -2.93
N LYS A 89 6.04 5.27 -3.68
CA LYS A 89 6.60 5.74 -4.94
C LYS A 89 7.80 6.64 -4.69
N PHE A 90 7.66 7.59 -3.77
CA PHE A 90 8.78 8.40 -3.28
C PHE A 90 8.37 9.17 -2.04
N ARG A 91 9.37 9.60 -1.28
CA ARG A 91 9.20 10.42 -0.08
C ARG A 91 9.82 11.79 -0.28
N MET A 92 9.23 12.78 0.39
CA MET A 92 9.74 14.15 0.40
C MET A 92 9.85 14.62 1.85
N ASP A 93 10.88 15.40 2.14
CA ASP A 93 11.08 16.01 3.44
C ASP A 93 11.40 17.49 3.23
N PHE A 94 10.49 18.32 3.68
CA PHE A 94 10.61 19.77 3.51
C PHE A 94 11.15 20.43 4.76
#